data_c8a9a9d2a0a86aa2b62ac691a02f6042
#
_entry.id   c8a9a9d2a0a86aa2b62ac691a02f6042
#
_cell.length_a   1.000
_cell.length_b   1.000
_cell.length_c   1.000
_cell.angle_alpha   90.00
_cell.angle_beta   90.00
_cell.angle_gamma   90.00
#
_symmetry.space_group_name_H-M   'P 1'
#
loop_
_entity.id
_entity.type
_entity.pdbx_description
1 polymer ?
#
loop_
_entity_poly.entity_id
_entity_poly.type
_entity_poly.pdbx_seq_one_letter_code
_entity_poly.pdbx_strand_id
1 'polypeptide(L)'
;MTDYPFIPLKSPSYPDEEMIQRSEQFLADMQSRRTVRDYSARKIPPVVIENAIRTAGTAPSGANMQPWHFVVVTNQDTRCRIREAAEVEELEFYAHRASQQWLEALAPLGTNEHKPFLVSASCLIAIFLKKFSYDANGHRLKNYYTSESVGIAAGLLINALHNAGVA
;
A
#
# COMPACT_ATOMS: atom_id res chain seq x y z
N MET A 1 5.88 -24.81 32.62
CA MET A 1 5.51 -23.59 31.87
C MET A 1 6.16 -23.71 30.51
N THR A 2 5.38 -23.62 29.45
CA THR A 2 5.93 -23.58 28.09
C THR A 2 6.69 -22.27 27.93
N ASP A 3 7.99 -22.38 27.67
CA ASP A 3 8.86 -21.20 27.51
C ASP A 3 8.60 -20.63 26.10
N TYR A 4 7.85 -19.53 26.01
CA TYR A 4 7.60 -18.83 24.76
C TYR A 4 8.80 -17.97 24.41
N PRO A 5 9.21 -17.88 23.14
CA PRO A 5 10.37 -17.10 22.71
C PRO A 5 10.05 -15.58 22.67
N PHE A 6 9.85 -15.00 23.85
CA PHE A 6 9.67 -13.55 23.99
C PHE A 6 11.01 -12.83 23.86
N ILE A 7 10.99 -11.69 23.18
CA ILE A 7 12.11 -10.75 23.12
C ILE A 7 11.75 -9.48 23.90
N PRO A 8 12.68 -8.86 24.62
CA PRO A 8 12.42 -7.60 25.32
C PRO A 8 12.03 -6.48 24.34
N LEU A 9 10.96 -5.76 24.64
CA LEU A 9 10.57 -4.58 23.87
C LEU A 9 11.60 -3.47 24.09
N LYS A 10 12.22 -2.99 23.01
CA LYS A 10 13.06 -1.79 22.99
C LYS A 10 12.23 -0.65 22.39
N SER A 11 11.47 0.02 23.22
CA SER A 11 10.71 1.21 22.82
C SER A 11 11.42 2.47 23.33
N PRO A 12 11.55 3.52 22.51
CA PRO A 12 12.00 4.81 23.01
C PRO A 12 10.98 5.35 24.03
N SER A 13 11.47 5.97 25.10
CA SER A 13 10.65 6.72 26.04
C SER A 13 10.98 8.19 25.87
N TYR A 14 9.97 9.03 25.75
CA TYR A 14 10.11 10.47 25.57
C TYR A 14 9.44 11.22 26.71
N PRO A 15 9.95 12.41 27.10
CA PRO A 15 9.21 13.33 27.97
C PRO A 15 7.88 13.74 27.33
N ASP A 16 6.90 14.13 28.14
CA ASP A 16 5.54 14.47 27.67
C ASP A 16 5.53 15.55 26.61
N GLU A 17 6.36 16.58 26.75
CA GLU A 17 6.48 17.67 25.76
C GLU A 17 6.95 17.16 24.40
N GLU A 18 7.93 16.26 24.38
CA GLU A 18 8.41 15.64 23.14
C GLU A 18 7.38 14.70 22.55
N MET A 19 6.62 13.97 23.35
CA MET A 19 5.51 13.12 22.87
C MET A 19 4.45 13.96 22.20
N ILE A 20 4.06 15.09 22.79
CA ILE A 20 3.08 16.03 22.21
C ILE A 20 3.60 16.56 20.87
N GLN A 21 4.80 17.12 20.84
CA GLN A 21 5.40 17.67 19.62
C GLN A 21 5.46 16.64 18.48
N ARG A 22 5.91 15.42 18.77
CA ARG A 22 5.97 14.33 17.76
C ARG A 22 4.59 13.96 17.23
N SER A 23 3.59 13.91 18.09
CA SER A 23 2.23 13.59 17.69
C SER A 23 1.61 14.67 16.82
N GLU A 24 1.81 15.95 17.15
CA GLU A 24 1.35 17.10 16.38
C GLU A 24 2.04 17.16 15.00
N GLN A 25 3.36 16.95 14.96
CA GLN A 25 4.10 16.93 13.71
C GLN A 25 3.61 15.81 12.80
N PHE A 26 3.46 14.59 13.31
CA PHE A 26 2.97 13.48 12.52
C PHE A 26 1.54 13.72 12.01
N LEU A 27 0.66 14.29 12.85
CA LEU A 27 -0.69 14.67 12.43
C LEU A 27 -0.66 15.68 11.28
N ALA A 28 0.16 16.73 11.40
CA ALA A 28 0.30 17.75 10.36
C ALA A 28 0.82 17.16 9.04
N ASP A 29 1.82 16.28 9.12
CA ASP A 29 2.37 15.59 7.95
C ASP A 29 1.28 14.76 7.26
N MET A 30 0.53 13.95 8.02
CA MET A 30 -0.53 13.10 7.48
C MET A 30 -1.74 13.89 6.94
N GLN A 31 -2.03 15.07 7.50
CA GLN A 31 -3.07 15.95 6.97
C GLN A 31 -2.73 16.52 5.58
N SER A 32 -1.47 16.58 5.21
CA SER A 32 -1.01 17.02 3.89
C SER A 32 -1.15 15.94 2.80
N ARG A 33 -1.24 14.65 3.20
CA ARG A 33 -1.37 13.53 2.26
C ARG A 33 -2.67 13.62 1.46
N ARG A 34 -2.56 13.42 0.15
CA ARG A 34 -3.72 13.37 -0.78
C ARG A 34 -3.59 12.19 -1.73
N THR A 35 -4.72 11.78 -2.31
CA THR A 35 -4.73 10.87 -3.44
C THR A 35 -4.38 11.66 -4.70
N VAL A 36 -3.18 11.42 -5.23
CA VAL A 36 -2.64 12.10 -6.42
C VAL A 36 -2.74 11.18 -7.62
N ARG A 37 -3.02 11.74 -8.80
CA ARG A 37 -3.05 11.04 -10.09
C ARG A 37 -2.25 11.73 -11.19
N ASP A 38 -1.62 12.86 -10.84
CA ASP A 38 -0.69 13.57 -11.71
C ASP A 38 0.72 13.46 -11.13
N TYR A 39 1.63 12.87 -11.87
CA TYR A 39 2.98 12.60 -11.44
C TYR A 39 4.01 13.30 -12.32
N SER A 40 5.07 13.81 -11.71
CA SER A 40 6.22 14.33 -12.42
C SER A 40 7.06 13.18 -13.02
N ALA A 41 7.90 13.50 -14.00
CA ALA A 41 8.86 12.55 -14.57
C ALA A 41 10.06 12.24 -13.65
N ARG A 42 10.08 12.79 -12.41
CA ARG A 42 11.17 12.59 -11.46
C ARG A 42 11.26 11.12 -11.05
N LYS A 43 12.45 10.55 -11.24
CA LYS A 43 12.72 9.18 -10.79
C LYS A 43 12.93 9.15 -9.27
N ILE A 44 12.32 8.17 -8.62
CA ILE A 44 12.49 7.90 -7.20
C ILE A 44 13.71 6.97 -7.03
N PRO A 45 14.64 7.27 -6.10
CA PRO A 45 15.74 6.35 -5.81
C PRO A 45 15.21 4.98 -5.35
N PRO A 46 15.70 3.86 -5.90
CA PRO A 46 15.19 2.52 -5.57
C PRO A 46 15.20 2.21 -4.07
N VAL A 47 16.19 2.68 -3.33
CA VAL A 47 16.29 2.48 -1.87
C VAL A 47 15.10 3.08 -1.10
N VAL A 48 14.48 4.16 -1.60
CA VAL A 48 13.28 4.76 -0.99
C VAL A 48 12.11 3.78 -1.09
N ILE A 49 11.93 3.16 -2.26
CA ILE A 49 10.89 2.15 -2.49
C ILE A 49 11.15 0.89 -1.64
N GLU A 50 12.40 0.43 -1.59
CA GLU A 50 12.79 -0.72 -0.76
C GLU A 50 12.50 -0.47 0.72
N ASN A 51 12.89 0.69 1.26
CA ASN A 51 12.65 1.05 2.65
C ASN A 51 11.15 1.16 2.96
N ALA A 52 10.35 1.73 2.06
CA ALA A 52 8.90 1.79 2.22
C ALA A 52 8.27 0.39 2.25
N ILE A 53 8.69 -0.52 1.38
CA ILE A 53 8.23 -1.92 1.37
C ILE A 53 8.67 -2.65 2.64
N ARG A 54 9.90 -2.44 3.10
CA ARG A 54 10.39 -3.01 4.36
C ARG A 54 9.58 -2.50 5.55
N THR A 55 9.24 -1.20 5.58
CA THR A 55 8.34 -0.62 6.58
C THR A 55 6.95 -1.28 6.53
N ALA A 56 6.38 -1.46 5.35
CA ALA A 56 5.13 -2.20 5.19
C ALA A 56 5.22 -3.64 5.74
N GLY A 57 6.36 -4.29 5.55
CA GLY A 57 6.64 -5.64 6.05
C GLY A 57 6.70 -5.74 7.57
N THR A 58 6.78 -4.63 8.32
CA THR A 58 6.72 -4.63 9.79
C THR A 58 5.28 -4.65 10.33
N ALA A 59 4.27 -4.64 9.47
CA ALA A 59 2.88 -4.69 9.89
C ALA A 59 2.57 -5.93 10.72
N PRO A 60 1.70 -5.84 11.74
CA PRO A 60 1.17 -7.01 12.40
C PRO A 60 0.31 -7.84 11.45
N SER A 61 0.27 -9.16 11.65
CA SER A 61 -0.58 -10.05 10.87
C SER A 61 -1.10 -11.21 11.71
N GLY A 62 -2.26 -11.76 11.34
CA GLY A 62 -2.84 -12.92 12.01
C GLY A 62 -1.84 -14.08 12.06
N ALA A 63 -1.55 -14.56 13.28
CA ALA A 63 -0.55 -15.61 13.56
C ALA A 63 0.83 -15.34 12.91
N ASN A 64 1.18 -14.08 12.69
CA ASN A 64 2.43 -13.65 12.02
C ASN A 64 2.62 -14.29 10.62
N MET A 65 1.51 -14.52 9.91
CA MET A 65 1.56 -15.20 8.59
C MET A 65 2.03 -14.30 7.45
N GLN A 66 2.07 -12.98 7.65
CA GLN A 66 2.58 -11.99 6.68
C GLN A 66 2.01 -12.21 5.27
N PRO A 67 0.68 -12.13 5.09
CA PRO A 67 -0.02 -12.58 3.88
C PRO A 67 0.03 -11.57 2.73
N TRP A 68 1.04 -10.74 2.67
CA TRP A 68 1.28 -9.76 1.60
C TRP A 68 2.38 -10.21 0.65
N HIS A 69 2.28 -9.72 -0.57
CA HIS A 69 3.35 -9.83 -1.56
C HIS A 69 3.38 -8.53 -2.37
N PHE A 70 4.54 -7.88 -2.39
CA PHE A 70 4.75 -6.62 -3.09
C PHE A 70 5.53 -6.87 -4.37
N VAL A 71 5.07 -6.29 -5.48
CA VAL A 71 5.77 -6.33 -6.77
C VAL A 71 5.99 -4.91 -7.25
N VAL A 72 7.24 -4.53 -7.45
CA VAL A 72 7.62 -3.23 -8.01
C VAL A 72 7.74 -3.36 -9.53
N VAL A 73 6.92 -2.63 -10.27
CA VAL A 73 6.90 -2.64 -11.73
C VAL A 73 7.55 -1.35 -12.24
N THR A 74 8.77 -1.46 -12.76
CA THR A 74 9.53 -0.34 -13.34
C THR A 74 9.56 -0.36 -14.85
N ASN A 75 9.37 -1.54 -15.47
CA ASN A 75 9.40 -1.70 -16.91
C ASN A 75 8.24 -0.97 -17.59
N GLN A 76 8.55 -0.10 -18.56
CA GLN A 76 7.58 0.75 -19.24
C GLN A 76 6.52 -0.04 -20.02
N ASP A 77 6.94 -1.06 -20.78
CA ASP A 77 6.01 -1.86 -21.59
C ASP A 77 5.03 -2.62 -20.70
N THR A 78 5.51 -3.14 -19.56
CA THR A 78 4.65 -3.79 -18.56
C THR A 78 3.63 -2.82 -18.00
N ARG A 79 4.03 -1.56 -17.70
CA ARG A 79 3.11 -0.53 -17.19
C ARG A 79 2.07 -0.12 -18.25
N CYS A 80 2.47 -0.02 -19.52
CA CYS A 80 1.53 0.22 -20.62
C CYS A 80 0.48 -0.90 -20.70
N ARG A 81 0.89 -2.16 -20.64
CA ARG A 81 -0.02 -3.31 -20.66
C ARG A 81 -0.95 -3.34 -19.44
N ILE A 82 -0.45 -2.97 -18.26
CA ILE A 82 -1.27 -2.84 -17.05
C ILE A 82 -2.31 -1.73 -17.24
N ARG A 83 -1.92 -0.59 -17.80
CA ARG A 83 -2.83 0.51 -18.10
C ARG A 83 -3.93 0.08 -19.05
N GLU A 84 -3.57 -0.53 -20.19
CA GLU A 84 -4.52 -1.01 -21.20
C GLU A 84 -5.55 -1.95 -20.59
N ALA A 85 -5.10 -2.95 -19.80
CA ALA A 85 -5.98 -3.89 -19.13
C ALA A 85 -6.88 -3.20 -18.07
N ALA A 86 -6.34 -2.26 -17.32
CA ALA A 86 -7.10 -1.51 -16.31
C ALA A 86 -8.16 -0.61 -16.96
N GLU A 87 -7.85 0.07 -18.07
CA GLU A 87 -8.80 0.94 -18.77
C GLU A 87 -9.95 0.14 -19.39
N VAL A 88 -9.71 -1.08 -19.91
CA VAL A 88 -10.76 -1.99 -20.36
C VAL A 88 -11.68 -2.39 -19.20
N GLU A 89 -11.14 -2.77 -18.07
CA GLU A 89 -11.90 -3.17 -16.87
C GLU A 89 -12.70 -2.02 -16.28
N GLU A 90 -12.12 -0.82 -16.26
CA GLU A 90 -12.80 0.39 -15.80
C GLU A 90 -13.93 0.81 -16.74
N LEU A 91 -13.75 0.69 -18.06
CA LEU A 91 -14.80 0.97 -19.03
C LEU A 91 -16.02 0.08 -18.76
N GLU A 92 -15.81 -1.23 -18.59
CA GLU A 92 -16.88 -2.17 -18.23
C GLU A 92 -17.53 -1.84 -16.88
N PHE A 93 -16.74 -1.40 -15.89
CA PHE A 93 -17.26 -0.98 -14.61
C PHE A 93 -18.17 0.23 -14.73
N TYR A 94 -17.72 1.31 -15.38
CA TYR A 94 -18.47 2.55 -15.54
C TYR A 94 -19.72 2.36 -16.42
N ALA A 95 -19.63 1.53 -17.46
CA ALA A 95 -20.74 1.32 -18.40
C ALA A 95 -21.84 0.37 -17.86
N HIS A 96 -21.47 -0.65 -17.06
CA HIS A 96 -22.38 -1.76 -16.81
C HIS A 96 -22.48 -2.21 -15.35
N ARG A 97 -21.49 -1.95 -14.50
CA ARG A 97 -21.44 -2.49 -13.13
C ARG A 97 -21.61 -1.46 -12.02
N ALA A 98 -21.27 -0.21 -12.28
CA ALA A 98 -21.43 0.85 -11.27
C ALA A 98 -22.91 1.23 -11.13
N SER A 99 -23.40 1.31 -9.88
CA SER A 99 -24.72 1.87 -9.61
C SER A 99 -24.73 3.38 -9.88
N GLN A 100 -25.92 3.93 -10.19
CA GLN A 100 -26.08 5.38 -10.39
C GLN A 100 -25.59 6.18 -9.16
N GLN A 101 -25.90 5.72 -7.95
CA GLN A 101 -25.43 6.32 -6.71
C GLN A 101 -23.88 6.34 -6.61
N TRP A 102 -23.22 5.29 -7.07
CA TRP A 102 -21.77 5.24 -7.08
C TRP A 102 -21.16 6.22 -8.09
N LEU A 103 -21.72 6.29 -9.30
CA LEU A 103 -21.30 7.24 -10.33
C LEU A 103 -21.43 8.69 -9.86
N GLU A 104 -22.55 9.03 -9.21
CA GLU A 104 -22.76 10.33 -8.61
C GLU A 104 -21.74 10.66 -7.51
N ALA A 105 -21.35 9.67 -6.69
CA ALA A 105 -20.32 9.84 -5.66
C ALA A 105 -18.91 10.01 -6.26
N LEU A 106 -18.64 9.44 -7.42
CA LEU A 106 -17.34 9.54 -8.11
C LEU A 106 -17.21 10.82 -8.95
N ALA A 107 -18.31 11.37 -9.43
CA ALA A 107 -18.32 12.55 -10.32
C ALA A 107 -17.54 13.75 -9.76
N PRO A 108 -17.69 14.14 -8.47
CA PRO A 108 -16.92 15.25 -7.90
C PRO A 108 -15.41 14.98 -7.80
N LEU A 109 -14.99 13.71 -7.85
CA LEU A 109 -13.59 13.30 -7.76
C LEU A 109 -12.87 13.35 -9.12
N GLY A 110 -13.61 13.55 -10.23
CA GLY A 110 -13.07 13.62 -11.57
C GLY A 110 -12.42 12.29 -12.03
N THR A 111 -12.85 11.16 -11.45
CA THR A 111 -12.35 9.84 -11.87
C THR A 111 -13.15 9.30 -13.05
N ASN A 112 -12.47 8.68 -13.99
CA ASN A 112 -13.06 8.06 -15.17
C ASN A 112 -12.27 6.78 -15.53
N GLU A 113 -12.61 6.17 -16.67
CA GLU A 113 -11.98 4.96 -17.18
C GLU A 113 -10.50 5.16 -17.56
N HIS A 114 -10.06 6.38 -17.87
CA HIS A 114 -8.68 6.66 -18.29
C HIS A 114 -7.71 6.69 -17.11
N LYS A 115 -6.63 5.93 -17.22
CA LYS A 115 -5.62 5.76 -16.15
C LYS A 115 -4.20 6.12 -16.61
N PRO A 116 -3.97 7.32 -17.19
CA PRO A 116 -2.65 7.70 -17.71
C PRO A 116 -1.56 7.69 -16.62
N PHE A 117 -1.92 7.90 -15.36
CA PHE A 117 -1.02 7.89 -14.22
C PHE A 117 -0.31 6.54 -14.02
N LEU A 118 -0.87 5.43 -14.49
CA LEU A 118 -0.22 4.10 -14.43
C LEU A 118 1.04 4.03 -15.28
N VAL A 119 1.17 4.93 -16.26
CA VAL A 119 2.35 5.02 -17.13
C VAL A 119 3.24 6.22 -16.75
N SER A 120 2.66 7.34 -16.33
CA SER A 120 3.42 8.54 -15.96
C SER A 120 4.15 8.41 -14.61
N ALA A 121 3.64 7.64 -13.66
CA ALA A 121 4.33 7.35 -12.41
C ALA A 121 5.70 6.71 -12.66
N SER A 122 6.68 6.93 -11.78
CA SER A 122 8.04 6.39 -11.93
C SER A 122 8.10 4.86 -11.81
N CYS A 123 7.22 4.29 -10.99
CA CYS A 123 6.99 2.85 -10.85
C CYS A 123 5.57 2.59 -10.31
N LEU A 124 5.12 1.35 -10.39
CA LEU A 124 3.92 0.88 -9.70
C LEU A 124 4.33 -0.11 -8.62
N ILE A 125 3.61 -0.12 -7.51
CA ILE A 125 3.76 -1.14 -6.47
C ILE A 125 2.44 -1.92 -6.39
N ALA A 126 2.42 -3.12 -6.97
CA ALA A 126 1.28 -4.01 -6.85
C ALA A 126 1.33 -4.74 -5.51
N ILE A 127 0.23 -4.72 -4.77
CA ILE A 127 0.10 -5.37 -3.46
C ILE A 127 -0.85 -6.55 -3.61
N PHE A 128 -0.33 -7.76 -3.44
CA PHE A 128 -1.12 -8.99 -3.52
C PHE A 128 -1.39 -9.53 -2.13
N LEU A 129 -2.63 -9.95 -1.92
CA LEU A 129 -3.07 -10.67 -0.76
C LEU A 129 -2.96 -12.18 -1.01
N LYS A 130 -2.17 -12.87 -0.18
CA LYS A 130 -2.01 -14.32 -0.23
C LYS A 130 -3.07 -14.99 0.67
N LYS A 131 -4.08 -15.61 0.08
CA LYS A 131 -5.10 -16.37 0.82
C LYS A 131 -4.52 -17.62 1.49
N PHE A 132 -3.42 -18.14 0.94
CA PHE A 132 -2.77 -19.38 1.37
C PHE A 132 -1.26 -19.21 1.35
N SER A 133 -0.61 -19.94 2.26
CA SER A 133 0.83 -20.18 2.28
C SER A 133 1.10 -21.69 2.12
N TYR A 134 2.36 -22.09 2.01
CA TYR A 134 2.74 -23.50 1.93
C TYR A 134 3.79 -23.79 3.01
N ASP A 135 3.66 -24.93 3.66
CA ASP A 135 4.68 -25.41 4.60
C ASP A 135 5.91 -25.96 3.86
N ALA A 136 6.91 -26.42 4.63
CA ALA A 136 8.14 -26.99 4.07
C ALA A 136 7.90 -28.27 3.25
N ASN A 137 6.78 -28.95 3.44
CA ASN A 137 6.36 -30.15 2.72
C ASN A 137 5.46 -29.86 1.51
N GLY A 138 5.16 -28.58 1.25
CA GLY A 138 4.29 -28.16 0.16
C GLY A 138 2.79 -28.26 0.48
N HIS A 139 2.38 -28.51 1.72
CA HIS A 139 0.96 -28.51 2.11
C HIS A 139 0.46 -27.08 2.20
N ARG A 140 -0.75 -26.90 1.67
CA ARG A 140 -1.43 -25.60 1.67
C ARG A 140 -1.97 -25.27 3.05
N LEU A 141 -1.53 -24.13 3.59
CA LEU A 141 -1.99 -23.55 4.85
C LEU A 141 -2.87 -22.33 4.58
N LYS A 142 -4.02 -22.24 5.23
CA LYS A 142 -4.90 -21.06 5.13
C LYS A 142 -4.30 -19.92 5.94
N ASN A 143 -4.20 -18.72 5.34
CA ASN A 143 -3.85 -17.50 6.06
C ASN A 143 -5.09 -16.88 6.69
N TYR A 144 -4.93 -16.31 7.89
CA TYR A 144 -6.01 -15.67 8.66
C TYR A 144 -5.86 -14.16 8.64
N TYR A 145 -7.00 -13.44 8.78
CA TYR A 145 -7.05 -11.97 8.81
C TYR A 145 -6.27 -11.31 7.67
N THR A 146 -6.41 -11.89 6.48
CA THR A 146 -5.55 -11.52 5.34
C THR A 146 -5.83 -10.11 4.84
N SER A 147 -7.12 -9.71 4.75
CA SER A 147 -7.52 -8.38 4.29
C SER A 147 -7.07 -7.29 5.26
N GLU A 148 -7.29 -7.52 6.55
CA GLU A 148 -6.90 -6.60 7.62
C GLU A 148 -5.37 -6.44 7.67
N SER A 149 -4.65 -7.55 7.62
CA SER A 149 -3.18 -7.56 7.65
C SER A 149 -2.58 -6.81 6.45
N VAL A 150 -3.09 -7.08 5.24
CA VAL A 150 -2.63 -6.40 4.02
C VAL A 150 -3.04 -4.92 4.02
N GLY A 151 -4.23 -4.59 4.56
CA GLY A 151 -4.67 -3.21 4.73
C GLY A 151 -3.74 -2.41 5.64
N ILE A 152 -3.31 -2.98 6.79
CA ILE A 152 -2.35 -2.35 7.70
C ILE A 152 -0.99 -2.17 6.99
N ALA A 153 -0.50 -3.21 6.30
CA ALA A 153 0.76 -3.14 5.55
C ALA A 153 0.72 -2.06 4.45
N ALA A 154 -0.40 -1.95 3.71
CA ALA A 154 -0.60 -0.91 2.72
C ALA A 154 -0.63 0.49 3.34
N GLY A 155 -1.27 0.66 4.50
CA GLY A 155 -1.25 1.92 5.25
C GLY A 155 0.15 2.33 5.68
N LEU A 156 0.97 1.40 6.17
CA LEU A 156 2.37 1.66 6.52
C LEU A 156 3.22 2.00 5.28
N LEU A 157 2.98 1.34 4.12
CA LEU A 157 3.62 1.68 2.86
C LEU A 157 3.34 3.13 2.44
N ILE A 158 2.07 3.53 2.47
CA ILE A 158 1.64 4.88 2.12
C ILE A 158 2.30 5.90 3.05
N ASN A 159 2.31 5.65 4.37
CA ASN A 159 2.93 6.54 5.34
C ASN A 159 4.44 6.67 5.11
N ALA A 160 5.13 5.57 4.83
CA ALA A 160 6.57 5.57 4.58
C ALA A 160 6.94 6.35 3.30
N LEU A 161 6.16 6.19 2.23
CA LEU A 161 6.34 6.93 0.99
C LEU A 161 6.08 8.42 1.20
N HIS A 162 4.96 8.77 1.86
CA HIS A 162 4.59 10.15 2.16
C HIS A 162 5.66 10.84 3.01
N ASN A 163 6.15 10.20 4.07
CA ASN A 163 7.24 10.71 4.91
C ASN A 163 8.55 10.93 4.13
N ALA A 164 8.75 10.19 3.04
CA ALA A 164 9.88 10.37 2.13
C ALA A 164 9.63 11.43 1.03
N GLY A 165 8.50 12.15 1.06
CA GLY A 165 8.11 13.14 0.06
C GLY A 165 7.67 12.52 -1.28
N VAL A 166 7.19 11.30 -1.25
CA VAL A 166 6.63 10.58 -2.41
C VAL A 166 5.11 10.50 -2.27
N ALA A 167 4.39 10.88 -3.32
CA ALA A 167 2.93 10.81 -3.41
C ALA A 167 2.48 9.52 -4.11
#